data_d2d908920c96dd3565fb54f10be6c550
#
_entry.id   d2d908920c96dd3565fb54f10be6c550
#
_cell.length_a   1.000
_cell.length_b   1.000
_cell.length_c   1.000
_cell.angle_alpha   90.00
_cell.angle_beta   90.00
_cell.angle_gamma   90.00
#
_symmetry.space_group_name_H-M   'P 1'
#
loop_
_entity.id
_entity.type
_entity.pdbx_description
1 polymer ?
#
loop_
_entity_poly.entity_id
_entity_poly.type
_entity_poly.pdbx_seq_one_letter_code
_entity_poly.pdbx_strand_id
1 'polypeptide(L)'
;MNGFTRRTKEKMETIEEATISLLDLGIDNIKIADIAAKAMVSQVSIYNYYGSKDKVIKAAFERLMNNQIQCLEKLIETDMPFKEKLEQLLTFKKQTINHLNIYKYSSQDTQFIQFLSSLYSKSSPLFIRFIQMGKKSGDIRENVSDTTLMFYFDMIVQSLTHLPIPHTSAVN
;
A
#
# COMPACT_ATOMS: atom_id res chain seq x y z
N MET A 1 27.09 -0.88 -9.84
CA MET A 1 26.04 0.14 -10.11
C MET A 1 26.69 1.50 -10.11
N ASN A 2 26.60 2.28 -11.20
CA ASN A 2 27.27 3.58 -11.33
C ASN A 2 26.63 4.58 -10.36
N GLY A 3 27.43 5.49 -9.75
CA GLY A 3 26.96 6.48 -8.76
C GLY A 3 25.86 7.43 -9.28
N PHE A 4 25.80 7.65 -10.59
CA PHE A 4 24.72 8.40 -11.25
C PHE A 4 23.38 7.66 -11.15
N THR A 5 23.36 6.37 -11.45
CA THR A 5 22.17 5.52 -11.39
C THR A 5 21.60 5.43 -9.97
N ARG A 6 22.49 5.37 -8.96
CA ARG A 6 22.07 5.35 -7.54
C ARG A 6 21.38 6.64 -7.13
N ARG A 7 21.98 7.81 -7.43
CA ARG A 7 21.40 9.13 -7.09
C ARG A 7 20.07 9.38 -7.80
N THR A 8 19.92 8.90 -9.02
CA THR A 8 18.65 8.99 -9.77
C THR A 8 17.58 8.16 -9.09
N LYS A 9 17.91 6.92 -8.71
CA LYS A 9 16.98 6.03 -7.99
C LYS A 9 16.56 6.62 -6.67
N GLU A 10 17.49 7.11 -5.84
CA GLU A 10 17.20 7.77 -4.56
C GLU A 10 16.26 8.97 -4.73
N LYS A 11 16.45 9.80 -5.77
CA LYS A 11 15.54 10.91 -6.07
C LYS A 11 14.15 10.45 -6.48
N MET A 12 14.05 9.42 -7.32
CA MET A 12 12.77 8.84 -7.72
C MET A 12 12.03 8.28 -6.51
N GLU A 13 12.72 7.57 -5.64
CA GLU A 13 12.16 7.06 -4.38
C GLU A 13 11.63 8.19 -3.49
N THR A 14 12.36 9.27 -3.34
CA THR A 14 11.92 10.44 -2.56
C THR A 14 10.66 11.09 -3.17
N ILE A 15 10.57 11.18 -4.51
CA ILE A 15 9.38 11.69 -5.20
C ILE A 15 8.17 10.78 -4.98
N GLU A 16 8.37 9.48 -5.08
CA GLU A 16 7.31 8.48 -4.86
C GLU A 16 6.79 8.53 -3.41
N GLU A 17 7.67 8.60 -2.42
CA GLU A 17 7.31 8.75 -1.01
C GLU A 17 6.56 10.06 -0.72
N ALA A 18 7.03 11.18 -1.29
CA ALA A 18 6.32 12.44 -1.21
C ALA A 18 4.90 12.34 -1.82
N THR A 19 4.78 11.65 -2.96
CA THR A 19 3.48 11.43 -3.62
C THR A 19 2.57 10.55 -2.77
N ILE A 20 3.07 9.44 -2.21
CA ILE A 20 2.32 8.57 -1.30
C ILE A 20 1.73 9.38 -0.14
N SER A 21 2.53 10.25 0.46
CA SER A 21 2.08 11.07 1.60
C SER A 21 1.04 12.14 1.25
N LEU A 22 0.76 12.37 -0.03
CA LEU A 22 -0.27 13.30 -0.53
C LEU A 22 -1.53 12.58 -1.01
N LEU A 23 -1.54 11.25 -1.05
CA LEU A 23 -2.67 10.47 -1.56
C LEU A 23 -3.97 10.72 -0.80
N ASP A 24 -3.90 11.08 0.48
CA ASP A 24 -5.08 11.44 1.30
C ASP A 24 -5.87 12.64 0.77
N LEU A 25 -5.21 13.51 0.00
CA LEU A 25 -5.87 14.64 -0.65
C LEU A 25 -6.80 14.24 -1.79
N GLY A 26 -6.68 13.00 -2.27
CA GLY A 26 -7.29 12.49 -3.51
C GLY A 26 -6.45 12.85 -4.73
N ILE A 27 -6.37 11.92 -5.70
CA ILE A 27 -5.49 12.02 -6.90
C ILE A 27 -5.71 13.32 -7.68
N ASP A 28 -6.98 13.72 -7.83
CA ASP A 28 -7.34 14.91 -8.61
C ASP A 28 -6.79 16.20 -7.99
N ASN A 29 -6.70 16.24 -6.67
CA ASN A 29 -6.23 17.39 -5.90
C ASN A 29 -4.71 17.49 -5.77
N ILE A 30 -3.97 16.41 -6.04
CA ILE A 30 -2.51 16.40 -6.00
C ILE A 30 -1.96 17.23 -7.16
N LYS A 31 -1.09 18.20 -6.86
CA LYS A 31 -0.38 19.00 -7.86
C LYS A 31 1.09 18.61 -7.91
N ILE A 32 1.70 18.66 -9.09
CA ILE A 32 3.14 18.43 -9.25
C ILE A 32 3.96 19.40 -8.39
N ALA A 33 3.48 20.63 -8.19
CA ALA A 33 4.12 21.61 -7.32
C ALA A 33 4.21 21.14 -5.86
N ASP A 34 3.15 20.50 -5.35
CA ASP A 34 3.11 19.98 -3.98
C ASP A 34 4.07 18.81 -3.79
N ILE A 35 4.10 17.90 -4.79
CA ILE A 35 5.06 16.78 -4.82
C ILE A 35 6.49 17.33 -4.84
N ALA A 36 6.78 18.29 -5.72
CA ALA A 36 8.11 18.89 -5.87
C ALA A 36 8.59 19.55 -4.58
N ALA A 37 7.71 20.35 -3.93
CA ALA A 37 7.99 20.99 -2.66
C ALA A 37 8.29 19.95 -1.56
N LYS A 38 7.47 18.91 -1.46
CA LYS A 38 7.63 17.87 -0.42
C LYS A 38 8.84 16.98 -0.64
N ALA A 39 9.15 16.66 -1.90
CA ALA A 39 10.34 15.88 -2.28
C ALA A 39 11.63 16.71 -2.33
N MET A 40 11.55 18.03 -2.14
CA MET A 40 12.67 18.97 -2.27
C MET A 40 13.37 18.88 -3.63
N VAL A 41 12.60 18.76 -4.71
CA VAL A 41 13.08 18.72 -6.09
C VAL A 41 12.36 19.77 -6.95
N SER A 42 12.90 20.07 -8.15
CA SER A 42 12.18 20.92 -9.10
C SER A 42 11.05 20.15 -9.79
N GLN A 43 9.98 20.84 -10.19
CA GLN A 43 8.91 20.26 -11.02
C GLN A 43 9.48 19.68 -12.33
N VAL A 44 10.48 20.36 -12.92
CA VAL A 44 11.18 19.91 -14.13
C VAL A 44 11.83 18.55 -13.90
N SER A 45 12.42 18.32 -12.74
CA SER A 45 13.01 17.02 -12.39
C SER A 45 11.95 15.92 -12.40
N ILE A 46 10.76 16.18 -11.84
CA ILE A 46 9.65 15.21 -11.83
C ILE A 46 9.22 14.87 -13.26
N TYR A 47 9.03 15.89 -14.11
CA TYR A 47 8.67 15.65 -15.50
C TYR A 47 9.76 14.90 -16.28
N ASN A 48 11.04 15.17 -16.00
CA ASN A 48 12.15 14.44 -16.61
C ASN A 48 12.19 12.97 -16.23
N TYR A 49 11.81 12.60 -15.00
CA TYR A 49 11.81 11.21 -14.55
C TYR A 49 10.56 10.44 -14.96
N TYR A 50 9.40 11.08 -14.93
CA TYR A 50 8.11 10.38 -15.09
C TYR A 50 7.32 10.81 -16.33
N GLY A 51 7.57 11.97 -16.86
CA GLY A 51 6.88 12.53 -18.03
C GLY A 51 5.50 13.11 -17.76
N SER A 52 4.74 12.60 -16.78
CA SER A 52 3.40 13.11 -16.44
C SER A 52 3.04 12.90 -14.97
N LYS A 53 2.02 13.64 -14.49
CA LYS A 53 1.43 13.48 -13.16
C LYS A 53 0.91 12.04 -12.96
N ASP A 54 0.20 11.49 -13.93
CA ASP A 54 -0.40 10.15 -13.83
C ASP A 54 0.67 9.07 -13.66
N LYS A 55 1.81 9.20 -14.34
CA LYS A 55 2.93 8.26 -14.20
C LYS A 55 3.60 8.36 -12.83
N VAL A 56 3.71 9.56 -12.25
CA VAL A 56 4.20 9.72 -10.87
C VAL A 56 3.25 9.01 -9.89
N ILE A 57 1.95 9.23 -10.04
CA ILE A 57 0.94 8.61 -9.18
C ILE A 57 0.98 7.09 -9.30
N LYS A 58 1.04 6.55 -10.53
CA LYS A 58 1.16 5.09 -10.75
C LYS A 58 2.42 4.52 -10.11
N ALA A 59 3.57 5.19 -10.26
CA ALA A 59 4.83 4.78 -9.62
C ALA A 59 4.73 4.79 -8.08
N ALA A 60 4.07 5.79 -7.51
CA ALA A 60 3.82 5.86 -6.06
C ALA A 60 2.95 4.69 -5.58
N PHE A 61 1.89 4.32 -6.31
CA PHE A 61 1.08 3.14 -5.99
C PHE A 61 1.86 1.84 -6.14
N GLU A 62 2.68 1.69 -7.19
CA GLU A 62 3.55 0.52 -7.34
C GLU A 62 4.53 0.39 -6.18
N ARG A 63 5.17 1.48 -5.77
CA ARG A 63 6.04 1.50 -4.60
C ARG A 63 5.31 1.09 -3.33
N LEU A 64 4.13 1.66 -3.08
CA LEU A 64 3.31 1.34 -1.93
C LEU A 64 2.94 -0.14 -1.90
N MET A 65 2.52 -0.71 -3.02
CA MET A 65 2.20 -2.12 -3.14
C MET A 65 3.44 -3.01 -2.94
N ASN A 66 4.56 -2.65 -3.53
CA ASN A 66 5.82 -3.39 -3.34
C ASN A 66 6.27 -3.38 -1.88
N ASN A 67 6.11 -2.27 -1.16
CA ASN A 67 6.39 -2.19 0.28
C ASN A 67 5.47 -3.14 1.08
N GLN A 68 4.20 -3.24 0.70
CA GLN A 68 3.25 -4.17 1.33
C GLN A 68 3.63 -5.64 1.08
N ILE A 69 4.01 -5.97 -0.14
CA ILE A 69 4.46 -7.31 -0.52
C ILE A 69 5.70 -7.67 0.30
N GLN A 70 6.72 -6.81 0.33
CA GLN A 70 7.94 -7.05 1.10
C GLN A 70 7.69 -7.18 2.61
N CYS A 71 6.76 -6.40 3.16
CA CYS A 71 6.37 -6.52 4.56
C CYS A 71 5.74 -7.89 4.84
N LEU A 72 4.82 -8.34 3.98
CA LEU A 72 4.17 -9.64 4.13
C LEU A 72 5.15 -10.80 3.92
N GLU A 73 6.06 -10.71 2.95
CA GLU A 73 7.13 -11.69 2.76
C GLU A 73 7.99 -11.87 4.02
N LYS A 74 8.49 -10.76 4.56
CA LYS A 74 9.27 -10.77 5.81
C LYS A 74 8.48 -11.38 6.96
N LEU A 75 7.20 -11.02 7.09
CA LEU A 75 6.34 -11.52 8.15
C LEU A 75 6.12 -13.04 8.05
N ILE A 76 5.95 -13.56 6.83
CA ILE A 76 5.83 -15.01 6.57
C ILE A 76 7.10 -15.75 7.01
N GLU A 77 8.27 -15.17 6.83
CA GLU A 77 9.58 -15.80 7.12
C GLU A 77 9.97 -15.77 8.62
N THR A 78 9.26 -15.01 9.44
CA THR A 78 9.54 -14.99 10.89
C THR A 78 9.09 -16.30 11.58
N ASP A 79 9.66 -16.60 12.74
CA ASP A 79 9.23 -17.74 13.60
C ASP A 79 8.09 -17.37 14.56
N MET A 80 7.52 -16.18 14.42
CA MET A 80 6.42 -15.72 15.28
C MET A 80 5.16 -16.59 15.12
N PRO A 81 4.37 -16.79 16.19
CA PRO A 81 3.04 -17.40 16.11
C PRO A 81 2.14 -16.72 15.08
N PHE A 82 1.28 -17.47 14.40
CA PHE A 82 0.42 -16.94 13.36
C PHE A 82 -0.46 -15.77 13.83
N LYS A 83 -0.98 -15.84 15.05
CA LYS A 83 -1.78 -14.77 15.65
C LYS A 83 -1.03 -13.44 15.70
N GLU A 84 0.23 -13.46 16.14
CA GLU A 84 1.08 -12.26 16.20
C GLU A 84 1.39 -11.73 14.79
N LYS A 85 1.63 -12.62 13.82
CA LYS A 85 1.78 -12.24 12.41
C LYS A 85 0.52 -11.54 11.88
N LEU A 86 -0.65 -12.05 12.20
CA LEU A 86 -1.93 -11.47 11.79
C LEU A 86 -2.12 -10.07 12.41
N GLU A 87 -1.84 -9.90 13.69
CA GLU A 87 -1.93 -8.61 14.38
C GLU A 87 -0.98 -7.57 13.77
N GLN A 88 0.25 -7.96 13.45
CA GLN A 88 1.21 -7.09 12.76
C GLN A 88 0.74 -6.73 11.35
N LEU A 89 0.23 -7.70 10.59
CA LEU A 89 -0.29 -7.46 9.26
C LEU A 89 -1.47 -6.48 9.30
N LEU A 90 -2.41 -6.63 10.22
CA LEU A 90 -3.55 -5.72 10.37
C LEU A 90 -3.09 -4.31 10.78
N THR A 91 -2.14 -4.21 11.68
CA THR A 91 -1.55 -2.92 12.09
C THR A 91 -0.90 -2.21 10.91
N PHE A 92 -0.09 -2.93 10.14
CA PHE A 92 0.56 -2.39 8.95
C PHE A 92 -0.46 -1.97 7.88
N LYS A 93 -1.47 -2.79 7.64
CA LYS A 93 -2.57 -2.46 6.72
C LYS A 93 -3.31 -1.21 7.17
N LYS A 94 -3.66 -1.09 8.45
CA LYS A 94 -4.33 0.10 9.00
C LYS A 94 -3.51 1.38 8.76
N GLN A 95 -2.21 1.35 9.01
CA GLN A 95 -1.32 2.50 8.76
C GLN A 95 -1.29 2.86 7.28
N THR A 96 -1.22 1.88 6.39
CA THR A 96 -1.17 2.11 4.94
C THR A 96 -2.50 2.62 4.40
N ILE A 97 -3.63 2.10 4.87
CA ILE A 97 -4.97 2.44 4.40
C ILE A 97 -5.37 3.85 4.81
N ASN A 98 -4.92 4.35 5.97
CA ASN A 98 -5.14 5.74 6.34
C ASN A 98 -4.61 6.71 5.27
N HIS A 99 -3.60 6.29 4.48
CA HIS A 99 -3.08 7.04 3.33
C HIS A 99 -3.80 6.71 2.00
N LEU A 100 -4.69 5.71 1.98
CA LEU A 100 -5.36 5.25 0.76
C LEU A 100 -6.87 5.36 0.91
N ASN A 101 -7.40 6.57 0.85
CA ASN A 101 -8.85 6.71 0.63
C ASN A 101 -9.16 6.37 -0.84
N ILE A 102 -8.91 5.08 -1.21
CA ILE A 102 -9.04 4.57 -2.58
C ILE A 102 -10.45 4.83 -3.13
N TYR A 103 -11.47 4.90 -2.26
CA TYR A 103 -12.85 5.19 -2.63
C TYR A 103 -13.12 6.65 -3.01
N LYS A 104 -12.20 7.57 -2.71
CA LYS A 104 -12.26 8.95 -3.23
C LYS A 104 -11.75 9.04 -4.67
N TYR A 105 -11.16 7.97 -5.19
CA TYR A 105 -10.72 7.95 -6.57
C TYR A 105 -11.95 7.77 -7.45
N SER A 106 -12.11 8.68 -8.40
CA SER A 106 -13.17 8.60 -9.38
C SER A 106 -13.22 7.19 -9.98
N SER A 107 -14.27 6.46 -9.66
CA SER A 107 -14.54 5.10 -10.15
C SER A 107 -14.76 5.05 -11.68
N GLN A 108 -14.50 6.15 -12.39
CA GLN A 108 -14.75 6.31 -13.81
C GLN A 108 -13.52 6.08 -14.70
N ASP A 109 -12.29 6.11 -14.15
CA ASP A 109 -11.08 5.80 -14.93
C ASP A 109 -10.84 4.29 -14.99
N THR A 110 -11.37 3.67 -16.04
CA THR A 110 -11.21 2.23 -16.30
C THR A 110 -9.74 1.80 -16.38
N GLN A 111 -8.85 2.64 -16.90
CA GLN A 111 -7.41 2.32 -17.00
C GLN A 111 -6.76 2.29 -15.62
N PHE A 112 -7.15 3.22 -14.74
CA PHE A 112 -6.64 3.24 -13.37
C PHE A 112 -7.17 2.06 -12.55
N ILE A 113 -8.43 1.69 -12.71
CA ILE A 113 -9.02 0.49 -12.09
C ILE A 113 -8.29 -0.78 -12.55
N GLN A 114 -8.03 -0.93 -13.84
CA GLN A 114 -7.27 -2.07 -14.38
C GLN A 114 -5.84 -2.11 -13.81
N PHE A 115 -5.21 -0.96 -13.69
CA PHE A 115 -3.89 -0.84 -13.07
C PHE A 115 -3.91 -1.31 -11.61
N LEU A 116 -4.85 -0.82 -10.78
CA LEU A 116 -5.00 -1.26 -9.39
C LEU A 116 -5.27 -2.76 -9.29
N SER A 117 -6.13 -3.30 -10.16
CA SER A 117 -6.42 -4.73 -10.23
C SER A 117 -5.17 -5.55 -10.54
N SER A 118 -4.30 -5.05 -11.43
CA SER A 118 -3.02 -5.70 -11.75
C SER A 118 -2.07 -5.73 -10.55
N LEU A 119 -2.05 -4.66 -9.74
CA LEU A 119 -1.26 -4.61 -8.51
C LEU A 119 -1.78 -5.59 -7.45
N TYR A 120 -3.10 -5.67 -7.30
CA TYR A 120 -3.75 -6.63 -6.40
C TYR A 120 -3.42 -8.09 -6.79
N SER A 121 -3.47 -8.40 -8.09
CA SER A 121 -3.14 -9.74 -8.59
C SER A 121 -1.72 -10.18 -8.26
N LYS A 122 -0.77 -9.25 -8.18
CA LYS A 122 0.63 -9.55 -7.79
C LYS A 122 0.76 -9.96 -6.32
N SER A 123 -0.07 -9.40 -5.44
CA SER A 123 -0.02 -9.68 -3.99
C SER A 123 -0.84 -10.89 -3.57
N SER A 124 -1.84 -11.27 -4.37
CA SER A 124 -2.80 -12.33 -4.06
C SER A 124 -2.14 -13.70 -3.74
N PRO A 125 -1.16 -14.21 -4.50
CA PRO A 125 -0.54 -15.49 -4.20
C PRO A 125 0.18 -15.50 -2.83
N LEU A 126 0.80 -14.38 -2.46
CA LEU A 126 1.49 -14.26 -1.18
C LEU A 126 0.50 -14.25 -0.02
N PHE A 127 -0.65 -13.60 -0.20
CA PHE A 127 -1.69 -13.59 0.81
C PHE A 127 -2.34 -14.98 0.98
N ILE A 128 -2.54 -15.73 -0.11
CA ILE A 128 -2.96 -17.13 -0.04
C ILE A 128 -1.96 -17.96 0.76
N ARG A 129 -0.65 -17.80 0.51
CA ARG A 129 0.40 -18.46 1.30
C ARG A 129 0.29 -18.13 2.79
N PHE A 130 0.01 -16.88 3.13
CA PHE A 130 -0.21 -16.46 4.53
C PHE A 130 -1.43 -17.16 5.15
N ILE A 131 -2.56 -17.25 4.44
CA ILE A 131 -3.75 -17.99 4.87
C ILE A 131 -3.43 -19.47 5.11
N GLN A 132 -2.71 -20.09 4.19
CA GLN A 132 -2.31 -21.51 4.30
C GLN A 132 -1.42 -21.77 5.53
N MET A 133 -0.58 -20.82 5.92
CA MET A 133 0.19 -20.92 7.17
C MET A 133 -0.74 -20.94 8.38
N GLY A 134 -1.76 -20.09 8.43
CA GLY A 134 -2.73 -20.08 9.52
C GLY A 134 -3.58 -21.34 9.59
N LYS A 135 -3.88 -21.97 8.46
CA LYS A 135 -4.53 -23.29 8.41
C LYS A 135 -3.60 -24.37 8.96
N LYS A 136 -2.35 -24.39 8.52
CA LYS A 136 -1.34 -25.37 8.95
C LYS A 136 -1.03 -25.26 10.44
N SER A 137 -1.07 -24.07 11.05
CA SER A 137 -0.89 -23.88 12.49
C SER A 137 -2.16 -24.20 13.31
N GLY A 138 -3.32 -24.38 12.66
CA GLY A 138 -4.60 -24.61 13.32
C GLY A 138 -5.32 -23.33 13.79
N ASP A 139 -4.73 -22.16 13.54
CA ASP A 139 -5.34 -20.87 13.89
C ASP A 139 -6.50 -20.51 12.95
N ILE A 140 -6.49 -21.04 11.73
CA ILE A 140 -7.57 -20.92 10.74
C ILE A 140 -8.18 -22.30 10.47
N ARG A 141 -9.48 -22.39 10.44
CA ARG A 141 -10.19 -23.63 10.12
C ARG A 141 -9.94 -24.05 8.66
N GLU A 142 -9.54 -25.30 8.44
CA GLU A 142 -9.25 -25.83 7.10
C GLU A 142 -10.44 -25.84 6.15
N ASN A 143 -11.67 -26.01 6.68
CA ASN A 143 -12.88 -26.09 5.89
C ASN A 143 -13.38 -24.76 5.33
N VAL A 144 -12.75 -23.64 5.68
CA VAL A 144 -13.07 -22.32 5.10
C VAL A 144 -12.22 -22.13 3.85
N SER A 145 -12.86 -21.78 2.72
CA SER A 145 -12.12 -21.57 1.47
C SER A 145 -11.19 -20.34 1.54
N ASP A 146 -10.06 -20.41 0.84
CA ASP A 146 -9.12 -19.28 0.78
C ASP A 146 -9.77 -18.04 0.18
N THR A 147 -10.62 -18.21 -0.84
CA THR A 147 -11.37 -17.11 -1.44
C THR A 147 -12.30 -16.42 -0.44
N THR A 148 -12.99 -17.21 0.39
CA THR A 148 -13.84 -16.68 1.46
C THR A 148 -13.02 -15.89 2.47
N LEU A 149 -11.86 -16.40 2.88
CA LEU A 149 -10.97 -15.72 3.82
C LEU A 149 -10.38 -14.43 3.22
N MET A 150 -10.00 -14.45 1.96
CA MET A 150 -9.55 -13.23 1.25
C MET A 150 -10.66 -12.18 1.24
N PHE A 151 -11.89 -12.57 0.91
CA PHE A 151 -13.02 -11.65 0.90
C PHE A 151 -13.29 -11.04 2.29
N TYR A 152 -13.29 -11.84 3.35
CA TYR A 152 -13.45 -11.35 4.72
C TYR A 152 -12.32 -10.43 5.13
N PHE A 153 -11.08 -10.75 4.77
CA PHE A 153 -9.94 -9.90 5.06
C PHE A 153 -10.07 -8.55 4.37
N ASP A 154 -10.45 -8.53 3.11
CA ASP A 154 -10.67 -7.28 2.36
C ASP A 154 -11.82 -6.46 2.98
N MET A 155 -12.90 -7.10 3.44
CA MET A 155 -13.99 -6.43 4.15
C MET A 155 -13.49 -5.80 5.47
N ILE A 156 -12.70 -6.52 6.26
CA ILE A 156 -12.15 -6.00 7.52
C ILE A 156 -11.25 -4.80 7.23
N VAL A 157 -10.37 -4.94 6.26
CA VAL A 157 -9.47 -3.88 5.82
C VAL A 157 -10.25 -2.64 5.39
N GLN A 158 -11.30 -2.81 4.59
CA GLN A 158 -12.18 -1.72 4.16
C GLN A 158 -12.90 -1.07 5.36
N SER A 159 -13.41 -1.86 6.29
CA SER A 159 -14.09 -1.35 7.49
C SER A 159 -13.17 -0.51 8.36
N LEU A 160 -11.88 -0.85 8.45
CA LEU A 160 -10.89 -0.08 9.21
C LEU A 160 -10.67 1.33 8.64
N THR A 161 -11.01 1.58 7.37
CA THR A 161 -10.92 2.92 6.75
C THR A 161 -12.05 3.85 7.17
N HIS A 162 -13.15 3.32 7.65
CA HIS A 162 -14.37 4.08 7.97
C HIS A 162 -14.60 4.26 9.48
N LEU A 163 -13.84 3.54 10.32
CA LEU A 163 -13.96 3.68 11.76
C LEU A 163 -13.20 4.92 12.24
N PRO A 164 -13.87 5.87 12.94
CA PRO A 164 -13.17 6.94 13.62
C PRO A 164 -12.19 6.31 14.61
N ILE A 165 -10.93 6.72 14.57
CA ILE A 165 -9.92 6.29 15.54
C ILE A 165 -10.43 6.76 16.92
N PRO A 166 -10.73 5.87 17.87
CA PRO A 166 -10.96 6.34 19.23
C PRO A 166 -9.65 6.96 19.70
N HIS A 167 -9.66 8.27 19.91
CA HIS A 167 -8.59 8.92 20.63
C HIS A 167 -8.54 8.23 22.00
N THR A 168 -7.52 7.42 22.23
CA THR A 168 -7.17 6.97 23.58
C THR A 168 -6.83 8.24 24.37
N SER A 169 -7.85 8.81 24.99
CA SER A 169 -7.66 9.79 26.05
C SER A 169 -6.77 9.11 27.06
N ALA A 170 -5.56 9.64 27.21
CA ALA A 170 -4.68 9.25 28.29
C ALA A 170 -5.50 9.32 29.58
N VAL A 171 -5.75 8.17 30.19
CA VAL A 171 -6.25 8.11 31.55
C VAL A 171 -5.08 8.52 32.42
N ASN A 172 -5.22 9.68 33.04
CA ASN A 172 -4.36 10.15 34.11
C ASN A 172 -4.35 9.16 35.29
#